data_3af7405b321fa862faefc5ae13e8287d
#
_entry.id   3af7405b321fa862faefc5ae13e8287d
#
_cell.length_a   1.000
_cell.length_b   1.000
_cell.length_c   1.000
_cell.angle_alpha   90.00
_cell.angle_beta   90.00
_cell.angle_gamma   90.00
#
_symmetry.space_group_name_H-M   'P 1'
#
loop_
_entity.id
_entity.type
_entity.pdbx_description
1 polymer ?
#
loop_
_entity_poly.entity_id
_entity_poly.type
_entity_poly.pdbx_seq_one_letter_code
_entity_poly.pdbx_strand_id
1 'polypeptide(L)'
;MQLQNRYAAAALALLVPDVLALLRFSCSQLVVERLDPLVNPGVTGSPHLHQIIGGVSFDGPGDSRHPLTSDMYYLHFCGGFLKLLGTWSILMPLLAFTCLRPSCGTAGANNAYAEQTAVLYFQARNGTFKRVQQKGNVGFESSKGGMTIYYTPVISGQGKVTAFKPGFRMIVGDPTNRDASKVPRQLTFTCLKDPMTRTGETAYFPKQPCPAGIMVNVRFPTCWDGKTLDPPDHSSHVAYPSSGTFESNGPCPATHPVKIPQLFYEVIWDTTPFNNKADWPADGSQPFVWSFGDKTGYGNHGDYVFGWKGDALQKAMDTNCNINCPQLKSQTIQTGNQCSVKTTVDENIDGWLTELPGGMPVDK
;
A
#
# COMPACT_ATOMS: atom_id res chain seq x y z
N MET A 1 -18.49 -66.97 26.11
CA MET A 1 -19.41 -65.89 25.71
C MET A 1 -18.63 -64.60 25.64
N GLN A 2 -18.12 -64.25 24.45
CA GLN A 2 -17.34 -63.05 24.19
C GLN A 2 -18.25 -62.04 23.57
N LEU A 3 -18.45 -60.89 24.25
CA LEU A 3 -19.14 -59.73 23.74
C LEU A 3 -18.13 -58.85 22.99
N GLN A 4 -18.29 -58.79 21.65
CA GLN A 4 -17.54 -57.86 20.81
C GLN A 4 -18.20 -56.47 20.87
N ASN A 5 -17.53 -55.53 21.51
CA ASN A 5 -17.84 -54.10 21.44
C ASN A 5 -17.39 -53.54 20.12
N ARG A 6 -18.35 -53.23 19.23
CA ARG A 6 -18.11 -52.45 18.00
C ARG A 6 -18.24 -50.96 18.33
N TYR A 7 -17.10 -50.28 18.43
CA TYR A 7 -17.08 -48.83 18.46
C TYR A 7 -17.32 -48.33 17.03
N ALA A 8 -18.47 -47.78 16.80
CA ALA A 8 -18.75 -46.97 15.62
C ALA A 8 -18.03 -45.64 15.78
N ALA A 9 -16.92 -45.44 15.05
CA ALA A 9 -16.28 -44.15 14.92
C ALA A 9 -17.15 -43.26 14.03
N ALA A 10 -17.93 -42.39 14.63
CA ALA A 10 -18.59 -41.31 13.92
C ALA A 10 -17.49 -40.33 13.47
N ALA A 11 -17.16 -40.34 12.19
CA ALA A 11 -16.35 -39.30 11.58
C ALA A 11 -17.12 -37.98 11.64
N LEU A 12 -16.80 -37.15 12.61
CA LEU A 12 -17.22 -35.76 12.67
C LEU A 12 -16.46 -35.03 11.55
N ALA A 13 -17.10 -34.91 10.39
CA ALA A 13 -16.62 -34.00 9.35
C ALA A 13 -16.68 -32.57 9.93
N LEU A 14 -15.56 -32.10 10.44
CA LEU A 14 -15.36 -30.71 10.72
C LEU A 14 -15.54 -29.96 9.41
N LEU A 15 -16.67 -29.30 9.25
CA LEU A 15 -16.86 -28.23 8.28
C LEU A 15 -15.87 -27.14 8.67
N VAL A 16 -14.67 -27.22 8.11
CA VAL A 16 -13.72 -26.12 8.14
C VAL A 16 -14.40 -25.02 7.33
N PRO A 17 -14.78 -23.88 7.93
CA PRO A 17 -15.29 -22.79 7.14
C PRO A 17 -14.24 -22.48 6.06
N ASP A 18 -14.67 -22.30 4.82
CA ASP A 18 -13.81 -21.92 3.71
C ASP A 18 -12.91 -20.79 4.17
N VAL A 19 -11.64 -21.10 4.37
CA VAL A 19 -10.62 -20.08 4.72
C VAL A 19 -10.55 -19.18 3.52
N LEU A 20 -11.05 -17.98 3.68
CA LEU A 20 -11.04 -16.94 2.66
C LEU A 20 -9.64 -16.85 2.08
N ALA A 21 -9.52 -17.05 0.78
CA ALA A 21 -8.30 -16.82 0.06
C ALA A 21 -7.94 -15.33 0.24
N LEU A 22 -6.82 -15.07 0.88
CA LEU A 22 -6.34 -13.74 1.21
C LEU A 22 -4.91 -13.63 0.72
N LEU A 23 -4.72 -13.14 -0.50
CA LEU A 23 -3.38 -12.86 -0.99
C LEU A 23 -2.78 -11.74 -0.13
N ARG A 24 -1.76 -12.09 0.65
CA ARG A 24 -1.10 -11.21 1.61
C ARG A 24 0.40 -11.22 1.38
N PHE A 25 1.01 -10.06 1.25
CA PHE A 25 2.46 -9.93 1.12
C PHE A 25 2.96 -8.59 1.65
N SER A 26 4.27 -8.51 1.89
CA SER A 26 4.93 -7.27 2.31
C SER A 26 5.59 -6.60 1.11
N CYS A 27 5.52 -5.30 1.05
CA CYS A 27 6.31 -4.46 0.18
C CYS A 27 7.24 -3.57 1.00
N SER A 28 8.53 -3.63 0.71
CA SER A 28 9.52 -2.74 1.30
C SER A 28 9.42 -1.35 0.71
N GLN A 29 9.83 -0.35 1.47
CA GLN A 29 9.89 1.03 1.02
C GLN A 29 10.92 1.20 -0.09
N LEU A 30 10.52 1.78 -1.22
CA LEU A 30 11.41 2.15 -2.33
C LEU A 30 12.08 3.49 -2.07
N VAL A 31 11.28 4.48 -1.75
CA VAL A 31 11.68 5.87 -1.53
C VAL A 31 10.64 6.58 -0.68
N VAL A 32 11.09 7.60 0.05
CA VAL A 32 10.24 8.60 0.70
C VAL A 32 10.69 9.95 0.19
N GLU A 33 9.84 10.59 -0.60
CA GLU A 33 10.11 11.93 -1.13
C GLU A 33 8.83 12.63 -1.59
N ARG A 34 8.92 13.91 -1.94
CA ARG A 34 7.78 14.65 -2.50
C ARG A 34 7.65 14.40 -3.99
N LEU A 35 7.25 13.17 -4.33
CA LEU A 35 6.80 12.76 -5.66
C LEU A 35 5.41 12.14 -5.55
N ASP A 36 4.64 12.34 -6.58
CA ASP A 36 3.29 11.80 -6.67
C ASP A 36 3.05 11.28 -8.10
N PRO A 37 3.19 9.96 -8.30
CA PRO A 37 3.05 9.37 -9.63
C PRO A 37 1.60 9.33 -10.13
N LEU A 38 0.64 9.63 -9.27
CA LEU A 38 -0.78 9.55 -9.62
C LEU A 38 -1.40 10.93 -9.85
N VAL A 39 -1.35 11.82 -8.86
CA VAL A 39 -2.03 13.13 -8.93
C VAL A 39 -1.14 14.18 -9.62
N ASN A 40 0.18 14.11 -9.41
CA ASN A 40 1.15 15.06 -9.97
C ASN A 40 2.26 14.36 -10.76
N PRO A 41 1.93 13.52 -11.77
CA PRO A 41 2.93 12.76 -12.52
C PRO A 41 3.93 13.70 -13.20
N GLY A 42 5.23 13.38 -13.05
CA GLY A 42 6.31 14.16 -13.65
C GLY A 42 6.67 15.46 -12.94
N VAL A 43 6.01 15.80 -11.84
CA VAL A 43 6.33 17.00 -11.03
C VAL A 43 7.31 16.62 -9.93
N THR A 44 8.50 17.23 -9.92
CA THR A 44 9.45 17.14 -8.81
C THR A 44 9.05 18.12 -7.71
N GLY A 45 8.98 17.64 -6.47
CA GLY A 45 8.54 18.43 -5.34
C GLY A 45 7.03 18.57 -5.26
N SER A 46 6.31 17.44 -5.31
CA SER A 46 4.86 17.39 -5.07
C SER A 46 4.48 18.06 -3.73
N PRO A 47 3.22 18.43 -3.51
CA PRO A 47 2.83 19.20 -2.33
C PRO A 47 3.28 18.61 -1.00
N HIS A 48 3.29 17.28 -0.83
CA HIS A 48 3.69 16.64 0.42
C HIS A 48 4.51 15.36 0.18
N LEU A 49 5.11 14.86 1.24
CA LEU A 49 5.87 13.61 1.22
C LEU A 49 4.95 12.40 1.08
N HIS A 50 5.35 11.53 0.17
CA HIS A 50 4.80 10.18 0.05
C HIS A 50 5.84 9.12 0.39
N GLN A 51 5.40 8.04 0.98
CA GLN A 51 6.10 6.78 0.93
C GLN A 51 5.64 6.03 -0.30
N ILE A 52 6.58 5.66 -1.16
CA ILE A 52 6.33 4.88 -2.37
C ILE A 52 6.87 3.48 -2.16
N ILE A 53 6.05 2.50 -2.46
CA ILE A 53 6.37 1.08 -2.35
C ILE A 53 5.98 0.33 -3.62
N GLY A 54 6.40 -0.92 -3.73
CA GLY A 54 5.93 -1.84 -4.77
C GLY A 54 6.77 -1.79 -6.03
N GLY A 55 6.27 -1.27 -7.12
CA GLY A 55 6.77 -1.40 -8.48
C GLY A 55 8.21 -0.96 -8.74
N VAL A 56 8.79 -1.50 -9.81
CA VAL A 56 10.14 -1.14 -10.29
C VAL A 56 10.11 -0.07 -11.38
N SER A 57 8.98 0.56 -11.60
CA SER A 57 8.78 1.55 -12.66
C SER A 57 8.33 2.85 -12.05
N PHE A 58 9.29 3.57 -11.56
CA PHE A 58 9.11 4.96 -11.22
C PHE A 58 10.04 5.75 -12.14
N ASP A 59 9.48 6.31 -13.21
CA ASP A 59 10.20 7.28 -14.01
C ASP A 59 10.13 8.62 -13.26
N GLY A 60 11.30 9.11 -12.90
CA GLY A 60 11.47 10.43 -12.32
C GLY A 60 10.93 11.54 -13.24
N PRO A 61 10.95 12.79 -12.79
CA PRO A 61 10.36 13.93 -13.49
C PRO A 61 10.98 14.07 -14.89
N GLY A 62 10.16 13.95 -15.92
CA GLY A 62 10.62 14.23 -17.30
C GLY A 62 9.77 13.74 -18.45
N ASP A 63 8.90 12.78 -18.30
CA ASP A 63 8.11 12.33 -19.44
C ASP A 63 6.60 12.27 -19.18
N SER A 64 5.96 13.42 -19.32
CA SER A 64 4.50 13.56 -19.28
C SER A 64 3.79 13.02 -20.52
N ARG A 65 4.52 12.41 -21.46
CA ARG A 65 3.99 12.07 -22.80
C ARG A 65 3.56 10.63 -22.98
N HIS A 66 3.79 9.76 -21.99
CA HIS A 66 3.39 8.37 -22.11
C HIS A 66 2.50 7.94 -20.96
N PRO A 67 1.23 7.59 -21.23
CA PRO A 67 0.48 6.78 -20.31
C PRO A 67 1.31 5.51 -20.07
N LEU A 68 1.49 5.13 -18.79
CA LEU A 68 2.22 3.93 -18.39
C LEU A 68 1.70 2.72 -19.18
N THR A 69 2.29 2.43 -20.33
CA THR A 69 2.02 1.21 -21.08
C THR A 69 2.94 0.11 -20.58
N SER A 70 2.48 -1.11 -20.59
CA SER A 70 3.19 -2.30 -20.09
C SER A 70 4.62 -2.46 -20.62
N ASP A 71 4.96 -1.77 -21.71
CA ASP A 71 6.24 -1.90 -22.41
C ASP A 71 7.32 -0.93 -21.88
N MET A 72 6.94 0.14 -21.19
CA MET A 72 7.87 1.13 -20.60
C MET A 72 8.54 0.65 -19.31
N TYR A 73 7.99 -0.35 -18.68
CA TYR A 73 8.51 -0.90 -17.41
C TYR A 73 9.86 -1.60 -17.52
N TYR A 74 10.40 -1.79 -18.73
CA TYR A 74 11.60 -2.59 -18.97
C TYR A 74 12.87 -1.81 -19.32
N LEU A 75 12.78 -0.52 -19.64
CA LEU A 75 13.89 0.15 -20.33
C LEU A 75 14.78 1.07 -19.50
N HIS A 76 14.40 1.53 -18.31
CA HIS A 76 15.13 2.64 -17.67
C HIS A 76 16.03 2.29 -16.48
N PHE A 77 16.10 1.06 -16.00
CA PHE A 77 16.92 0.71 -14.84
C PHE A 77 18.18 -0.14 -15.10
N CYS A 78 18.56 -0.33 -16.35
CA CYS A 78 19.88 -0.90 -16.71
C CYS A 78 20.92 0.16 -17.11
N GLY A 79 20.73 1.40 -16.69
CA GLY A 79 21.70 2.48 -16.86
C GLY A 79 22.89 2.40 -15.93
N GLY A 80 23.61 1.30 -15.92
CA GLY A 80 24.99 1.23 -15.50
C GLY A 80 25.85 1.93 -16.57
N PHE A 81 26.50 3.03 -16.20
CA PHE A 81 27.45 3.76 -17.02
C PHE A 81 28.39 2.83 -17.77
N LEU A 82 28.27 2.76 -19.08
CA LEU A 82 29.40 2.51 -19.95
C LEU A 82 29.54 3.68 -20.91
N LYS A 83 30.27 4.70 -20.46
CA LYS A 83 30.83 5.73 -21.34
C LYS A 83 32.00 5.08 -22.06
N LEU A 84 31.76 4.53 -23.23
CA LEU A 84 32.83 4.15 -24.16
C LEU A 84 32.76 5.07 -25.36
N LEU A 85 33.81 5.85 -25.47
CA LEU A 85 34.21 6.62 -26.63
C LEU A 85 34.44 5.67 -27.83
N GLY A 86 33.99 6.08 -29.02
CA GLY A 86 34.54 5.59 -30.27
C GLY A 86 33.59 4.78 -31.13
N THR A 87 33.27 5.40 -32.26
CA THR A 87 32.74 4.81 -33.49
C THR A 87 33.25 3.41 -33.78
N TRP A 88 32.35 2.46 -34.04
CA TRP A 88 32.47 1.44 -35.11
C TRP A 88 31.14 0.65 -35.20
N SER A 89 30.53 0.76 -36.36
CA SER A 89 29.39 -0.10 -36.75
C SER A 89 29.87 -1.51 -37.00
N ILE A 90 29.36 -2.46 -36.25
CA ILE A 90 29.30 -3.88 -36.67
C ILE A 90 28.07 -4.51 -36.02
N LEU A 91 27.27 -5.20 -36.82
CA LEU A 91 26.16 -6.06 -36.42
C LEU A 91 26.53 -6.96 -35.26
N MET A 92 25.89 -6.78 -34.11
CA MET A 92 25.77 -7.82 -33.10
C MET A 92 24.30 -8.20 -32.91
N PRO A 93 24.00 -9.51 -32.81
CA PRO A 93 22.62 -9.93 -32.55
C PRO A 93 22.16 -9.37 -31.19
N LEU A 94 20.92 -8.90 -31.17
CA LEU A 94 20.23 -8.46 -29.96
C LEU A 94 20.24 -9.56 -28.91
N LEU A 95 21.24 -9.58 -28.04
CA LEU A 95 21.15 -10.20 -26.76
C LEU A 95 20.29 -9.24 -25.91
N ALA A 96 19.00 -9.52 -25.88
CA ALA A 96 18.10 -8.93 -24.92
C ALA A 96 18.58 -9.31 -23.52
N PHE A 97 19.38 -8.45 -22.90
CA PHE A 97 19.62 -8.51 -21.46
C PHE A 97 18.28 -8.16 -20.80
N THR A 98 17.47 -9.19 -20.56
CA THR A 98 16.33 -9.11 -19.65
C THR A 98 16.89 -8.82 -18.27
N CYS A 99 16.87 -7.56 -17.89
CA CYS A 99 17.11 -7.14 -16.52
C CYS A 99 15.94 -7.66 -15.68
N LEU A 100 16.03 -8.91 -15.21
CA LEU A 100 15.12 -9.50 -14.25
C LEU A 100 15.42 -8.91 -12.88
N ARG A 101 15.07 -7.64 -12.64
CA ARG A 101 14.98 -7.17 -11.27
C ARG A 101 13.72 -7.76 -10.65
N PRO A 102 13.82 -8.38 -9.48
CA PRO A 102 12.66 -8.83 -8.74
C PRO A 102 11.80 -7.60 -8.38
N SER A 103 10.48 -7.73 -8.39
CA SER A 103 9.59 -6.72 -7.83
C SER A 103 9.92 -6.49 -6.35
N CYS A 104 9.61 -5.31 -5.83
CA CYS A 104 9.98 -4.92 -4.48
C CYS A 104 9.04 -5.46 -3.39
N GLY A 105 8.18 -6.40 -3.72
CA GLY A 105 7.31 -7.10 -2.78
C GLY A 105 7.62 -8.59 -2.71
N THR A 106 7.21 -9.24 -1.62
CA THR A 106 7.39 -10.70 -1.45
C THR A 106 6.59 -11.53 -2.44
N ALA A 107 5.65 -10.94 -3.19
CA ALA A 107 4.93 -11.59 -4.28
C ALA A 107 5.75 -11.74 -5.58
N GLY A 108 7.00 -11.27 -5.61
CA GLY A 108 7.95 -11.57 -6.68
C GLY A 108 7.71 -10.84 -8.01
N ALA A 109 8.34 -11.36 -9.07
CA ALA A 109 8.45 -10.72 -10.39
C ALA A 109 7.10 -10.53 -11.16
N ASN A 110 5.98 -10.97 -10.62
CA ASN A 110 4.66 -10.81 -11.25
C ASN A 110 3.95 -9.54 -10.80
N ASN A 111 4.58 -8.76 -9.95
CA ASN A 111 4.01 -7.67 -9.23
C ASN A 111 4.87 -6.42 -9.41
N ALA A 112 4.46 -5.55 -10.29
CA ALA A 112 5.03 -4.24 -10.48
C ALA A 112 3.88 -3.23 -10.40
N TYR A 113 3.67 -2.58 -9.26
CA TYR A 113 2.69 -1.51 -9.07
C TYR A 113 3.29 -0.48 -8.13
N ALA A 114 2.85 0.74 -8.26
CA ALA A 114 3.17 1.79 -7.30
C ALA A 114 1.99 1.93 -6.33
N GLU A 115 2.31 1.96 -5.06
CA GLU A 115 1.38 2.27 -3.99
C GLU A 115 2.00 3.36 -3.15
N GLN A 116 1.20 4.33 -2.74
CA GLN A 116 1.69 5.42 -1.94
C GLN A 116 0.74 5.76 -0.80
N THR A 117 1.33 6.23 0.27
CA THR A 117 0.63 6.80 1.41
C THR A 117 1.42 8.00 1.92
N ALA A 118 0.73 8.92 2.58
CA ALA A 118 1.37 10.02 3.27
C ALA A 118 2.34 9.54 4.34
N VAL A 119 3.28 10.40 4.73
CA VAL A 119 4.29 10.13 5.75
C VAL A 119 3.89 10.74 7.08
N LEU A 120 4.09 9.99 8.15
CA LEU A 120 3.73 10.40 9.50
C LEU A 120 4.92 11.09 10.20
N TYR A 121 4.64 12.21 10.85
CA TYR A 121 5.56 12.94 11.72
C TYR A 121 5.05 12.99 13.15
N PHE A 122 5.99 13.03 14.09
CA PHE A 122 5.77 13.37 15.48
C PHE A 122 6.11 14.84 15.68
N GLN A 123 5.20 15.63 16.24
CA GLN A 123 5.45 17.01 16.66
C GLN A 123 5.80 17.01 18.15
N ALA A 124 7.01 17.40 18.47
CA ALA A 124 7.48 17.50 19.84
C ALA A 124 6.93 18.76 20.54
N ARG A 125 7.04 18.77 21.88
CA ARG A 125 6.63 19.89 22.74
C ARG A 125 7.25 21.24 22.35
N ASN A 126 8.48 21.22 21.82
CA ASN A 126 9.21 22.42 21.38
C ASN A 126 8.83 22.86 19.96
N GLY A 127 7.87 22.19 19.33
CA GLY A 127 7.41 22.50 17.98
C GLY A 127 8.21 21.86 16.85
N THR A 128 9.31 21.13 17.14
CA THR A 128 10.07 20.42 16.10
C THR A 128 9.38 19.12 15.68
N PHE A 129 9.71 18.64 14.48
CA PHE A 129 9.13 17.45 13.89
C PHE A 129 10.17 16.34 13.72
N LYS A 130 9.74 15.10 13.89
CA LYS A 130 10.56 13.94 13.59
C LYS A 130 9.74 12.92 12.82
N ARG A 131 10.29 12.45 11.69
CA ARG A 131 9.62 11.40 10.90
C ARG A 131 9.47 10.14 11.72
N VAL A 132 8.26 9.59 11.74
CA VAL A 132 7.96 8.29 12.32
C VAL A 132 8.38 7.22 11.32
N GLN A 133 9.15 6.24 11.78
CA GLN A 133 9.55 5.13 10.91
C GLN A 133 8.43 4.10 10.83
N GLN A 134 8.35 3.41 9.70
CA GLN A 134 7.47 2.25 9.59
C GLN A 134 8.20 0.99 9.99
N LYS A 135 7.44 0.00 10.41
CA LYS A 135 7.94 -1.35 10.69
C LYS A 135 7.09 -2.42 10.01
N GLY A 136 7.71 -3.57 9.78
CA GLY A 136 7.03 -4.72 9.22
C GLY A 136 5.90 -5.22 10.11
N ASN A 137 4.87 -5.75 9.48
CA ASN A 137 3.75 -6.41 10.15
C ASN A 137 4.13 -7.81 10.61
N VAL A 138 3.28 -8.43 11.42
CA VAL A 138 3.44 -9.82 11.89
C VAL A 138 3.67 -10.78 10.72
N GLY A 139 4.75 -11.56 10.79
CA GLY A 139 5.22 -12.43 9.72
C GLY A 139 6.06 -11.74 8.64
N PHE A 140 6.26 -10.40 8.74
CA PHE A 140 7.08 -9.60 7.85
C PHE A 140 7.98 -8.61 8.63
N GLU A 141 8.33 -8.94 9.85
CA GLU A 141 9.04 -8.06 10.80
C GLU A 141 10.39 -7.57 10.27
N SER A 142 11.01 -8.34 9.37
CA SER A 142 12.29 -7.97 8.75
C SER A 142 12.15 -7.06 7.51
N SER A 143 10.95 -6.63 7.16
CA SER A 143 10.74 -5.64 6.08
C SER A 143 11.35 -4.29 6.45
N LYS A 144 12.04 -3.68 5.49
CA LYS A 144 12.61 -2.34 5.62
C LYS A 144 11.55 -1.29 5.32
N GLY A 145 10.86 -0.83 6.36
CA GLY A 145 9.72 0.07 6.20
C GLY A 145 8.58 -0.56 5.38
N GLY A 146 7.90 0.25 4.61
CA GLY A 146 6.88 -0.22 3.68
C GLY A 146 5.54 -0.53 4.33
N MET A 147 4.78 -1.41 3.71
CA MET A 147 3.46 -1.80 4.18
C MET A 147 3.14 -3.26 3.85
N THR A 148 2.12 -3.78 4.49
CA THR A 148 1.51 -5.07 4.13
C THR A 148 0.29 -4.82 3.24
N ILE A 149 0.23 -5.56 2.16
CA ILE A 149 -0.79 -5.42 1.14
C ILE A 149 -1.60 -6.70 1.05
N TYR A 150 -2.88 -6.49 0.89
CA TYR A 150 -3.84 -7.57 0.72
C TYR A 150 -4.64 -7.36 -0.56
N TYR A 151 -4.82 -8.45 -1.29
CA TYR A 151 -5.85 -8.56 -2.33
C TYR A 151 -6.82 -9.65 -1.87
N THR A 152 -7.98 -9.21 -1.44
CA THR A 152 -9.01 -10.12 -0.94
C THR A 152 -10.01 -10.40 -2.06
N PRO A 153 -10.11 -11.63 -2.54
CA PRO A 153 -11.20 -12.01 -3.42
C PRO A 153 -12.51 -11.99 -2.65
N VAL A 154 -13.60 -11.90 -3.36
CA VAL A 154 -14.93 -11.98 -2.77
C VAL A 154 -15.15 -13.39 -2.18
N ILE A 155 -15.78 -13.45 -1.00
CA ILE A 155 -16.14 -14.71 -0.34
C ILE A 155 -16.98 -15.59 -1.27
N SER A 156 -16.75 -16.90 -1.19
CA SER A 156 -17.40 -17.91 -2.02
C SER A 156 -18.93 -17.73 -2.08
N GLY A 157 -19.50 -17.84 -3.27
CA GLY A 157 -20.93 -17.70 -3.52
C GLY A 157 -21.40 -16.33 -4.04
N GLN A 158 -20.53 -15.31 -4.10
CA GLN A 158 -20.93 -13.97 -4.55
C GLN A 158 -20.50 -13.60 -5.99
N GLY A 159 -20.10 -14.57 -6.80
CA GLY A 159 -19.74 -14.35 -8.21
C GLY A 159 -18.25 -14.17 -8.46
N LYS A 160 -17.89 -14.04 -9.74
CA LYS A 160 -16.51 -13.88 -10.19
C LYS A 160 -15.96 -12.50 -9.83
N VAL A 161 -14.73 -12.46 -9.29
CA VAL A 161 -13.96 -11.24 -9.10
C VAL A 161 -13.18 -10.96 -10.37
N THR A 162 -13.27 -9.75 -10.86
CA THR A 162 -12.47 -9.27 -12.00
C THR A 162 -11.25 -8.54 -11.48
N ALA A 163 -10.06 -9.01 -11.82
CA ALA A 163 -8.81 -8.32 -11.45
C ALA A 163 -8.73 -6.93 -12.09
N PHE A 164 -7.98 -6.04 -11.47
CA PHE A 164 -7.64 -4.75 -12.07
C PHE A 164 -6.95 -4.97 -13.42
N LYS A 165 -7.09 -4.00 -14.32
CA LYS A 165 -6.56 -4.07 -15.68
C LYS A 165 -5.39 -3.10 -15.86
N PRO A 166 -4.52 -3.30 -16.86
CA PRO A 166 -3.51 -2.33 -17.23
C PRO A 166 -4.10 -0.93 -17.41
N GLY A 167 -3.46 0.07 -16.82
CA GLY A 167 -3.94 1.45 -16.81
C GLY A 167 -4.91 1.78 -15.68
N PHE A 168 -5.28 0.81 -14.82
CA PHE A 168 -6.15 1.06 -13.68
C PHE A 168 -5.42 1.85 -12.60
N ARG A 169 -6.03 2.94 -12.16
CA ARG A 169 -5.56 3.77 -11.04
C ARG A 169 -6.73 4.11 -10.15
N MET A 170 -6.50 4.28 -8.87
CA MET A 170 -7.53 4.74 -7.94
C MET A 170 -6.94 5.41 -6.72
N ILE A 171 -7.69 6.37 -6.18
CA ILE A 171 -7.43 7.04 -4.92
C ILE A 171 -8.59 6.73 -3.96
N VAL A 172 -8.26 6.62 -2.68
CA VAL A 172 -9.21 6.61 -1.58
C VAL A 172 -8.78 7.58 -0.50
N GLY A 173 -9.73 8.32 0.06
CA GLY A 173 -9.45 9.42 1.00
C GLY A 173 -9.22 10.75 0.28
N ASP A 174 -8.96 11.79 1.08
CA ASP A 174 -8.75 13.15 0.59
C ASP A 174 -7.78 13.87 1.54
N PRO A 175 -6.55 14.21 1.11
CA PRO A 175 -5.55 14.88 1.96
C PRO A 175 -6.01 16.26 2.45
N THR A 176 -7.00 16.87 1.80
CA THR A 176 -7.54 18.17 2.21
C THR A 176 -8.66 18.07 3.23
N ASN A 177 -9.18 16.87 3.49
CA ASN A 177 -10.29 16.68 4.42
C ASN A 177 -9.88 16.95 5.87
N ARG A 178 -10.71 17.77 6.57
CA ARG A 178 -10.60 18.06 8.02
C ARG A 178 -11.92 17.84 8.74
N ASP A 179 -12.89 17.27 8.06
CA ASP A 179 -14.25 17.04 8.56
C ASP A 179 -14.44 15.53 8.84
N ALA A 180 -14.66 15.19 10.10
CA ALA A 180 -14.88 13.82 10.54
C ALA A 180 -16.04 13.12 9.81
N SER A 181 -17.08 13.89 9.43
CA SER A 181 -18.26 13.33 8.77
C SER A 181 -18.00 12.88 7.32
N LYS A 182 -16.89 13.35 6.74
CA LYS A 182 -16.47 13.03 5.37
C LYS A 182 -15.44 11.92 5.29
N VAL A 183 -14.93 11.43 6.43
CA VAL A 183 -13.97 10.32 6.44
C VAL A 183 -14.67 9.05 6.03
N PRO A 184 -14.22 8.37 4.98
CA PRO A 184 -14.71 7.03 4.66
C PRO A 184 -14.46 6.09 5.84
N ARG A 185 -15.50 5.36 6.27
CA ARG A 185 -15.38 4.38 7.38
C ARG A 185 -14.33 3.29 7.14
N GLN A 186 -13.86 3.18 5.91
CA GLN A 186 -12.84 2.24 5.45
C GLN A 186 -11.41 2.71 5.75
N LEU A 187 -11.24 3.97 6.13
CA LEU A 187 -9.96 4.55 6.50
C LEU A 187 -9.90 4.68 8.02
N THR A 188 -9.04 3.89 8.65
CA THR A 188 -9.02 3.80 10.11
C THR A 188 -7.60 3.73 10.68
N PHE A 189 -7.52 4.03 11.96
CA PHE A 189 -6.31 3.88 12.78
C PHE A 189 -6.57 2.88 13.88
N THR A 190 -5.59 2.01 14.14
CA THR A 190 -5.58 1.11 15.28
C THR A 190 -4.40 1.43 16.18
N CYS A 191 -4.69 1.76 17.43
CA CYS A 191 -3.67 1.87 18.47
C CYS A 191 -3.31 0.46 18.95
N LEU A 192 -2.18 -0.07 18.51
CA LEU A 192 -1.77 -1.44 18.79
C LEU A 192 -1.33 -1.59 20.24
N LYS A 193 -1.98 -2.46 21.00
CA LYS A 193 -1.56 -2.90 22.33
C LYS A 193 -0.31 -3.77 22.27
N ASP A 194 -0.32 -4.69 21.33
CA ASP A 194 0.74 -5.61 20.95
C ASP A 194 0.61 -5.90 19.44
N PRO A 195 1.56 -6.58 18.81
CA PRO A 195 1.53 -6.84 17.37
C PRO A 195 0.31 -7.60 16.87
N MET A 196 -0.38 -8.35 17.75
CA MET A 196 -1.51 -9.22 17.38
C MET A 196 -2.88 -8.63 17.73
N THR A 197 -2.94 -7.69 18.68
CA THR A 197 -4.21 -7.14 19.18
C THR A 197 -4.64 -5.93 18.33
N ARG A 198 -5.67 -6.12 17.54
CA ARG A 198 -6.20 -5.18 16.54
C ARG A 198 -7.65 -4.83 16.86
N THR A 199 -7.86 -4.01 17.89
CA THR A 199 -9.19 -3.61 18.36
C THR A 199 -9.28 -2.10 18.50
N GLY A 200 -10.49 -1.55 18.41
CA GLY A 200 -10.74 -0.14 18.67
C GLY A 200 -10.28 0.77 17.53
N GLU A 201 -10.65 0.42 16.29
CA GLU A 201 -10.38 1.29 15.13
C GLU A 201 -11.08 2.65 15.27
N THR A 202 -10.35 3.71 14.92
CA THR A 202 -10.85 5.10 14.93
C THR A 202 -10.63 5.75 13.58
N ALA A 203 -11.43 6.77 13.25
CA ALA A 203 -11.24 7.59 12.04
C ALA A 203 -10.19 8.71 12.22
N TYR A 204 -9.58 8.80 13.39
CA TYR A 204 -8.65 9.87 13.78
C TYR A 204 -7.43 9.31 14.48
N PHE A 205 -6.38 10.11 14.59
CA PHE A 205 -5.18 9.72 15.31
C PHE A 205 -5.48 9.35 16.77
N PRO A 206 -4.92 8.23 17.29
CA PRO A 206 -5.06 7.88 18.69
C PRO A 206 -4.59 9.00 19.63
N LYS A 207 -5.40 9.31 20.65
CA LYS A 207 -5.12 10.37 21.63
C LYS A 207 -4.31 9.89 22.85
N GLN A 208 -3.87 8.64 22.81
CA GLN A 208 -3.03 8.02 23.85
C GLN A 208 -1.80 7.36 23.23
N PRO A 209 -0.74 7.14 24.02
CA PRO A 209 0.38 6.32 23.60
C PRO A 209 -0.05 4.93 23.16
N CYS A 210 0.51 4.45 22.05
CA CYS A 210 0.22 3.12 21.51
C CYS A 210 1.41 2.19 21.76
N PRO A 211 1.29 1.20 22.66
CA PRO A 211 2.41 0.38 23.14
C PRO A 211 3.18 -0.36 22.03
N ALA A 212 2.50 -0.73 20.95
CA ALA A 212 3.11 -1.42 19.81
C ALA A 212 3.05 -0.62 18.50
N GLY A 213 2.74 0.68 18.58
CA GLY A 213 2.66 1.58 17.41
C GLY A 213 1.24 1.82 16.94
N ILE A 214 1.13 2.61 15.88
CA ILE A 214 -0.14 2.92 15.21
C ILE A 214 -0.19 2.19 13.88
N MET A 215 -1.24 1.40 13.66
CA MET A 215 -1.53 0.80 12.37
C MET A 215 -2.56 1.64 11.63
N VAL A 216 -2.23 2.03 10.43
CA VAL A 216 -3.13 2.74 9.51
C VAL A 216 -3.70 1.73 8.53
N ASN A 217 -5.01 1.74 8.39
CA ASN A 217 -5.76 0.84 7.54
C ASN A 217 -6.39 1.64 6.40
N VAL A 218 -6.09 1.24 5.16
CA VAL A 218 -6.65 1.85 3.95
C VAL A 218 -7.31 0.74 3.13
N ARG A 219 -8.64 0.70 3.12
CA ARG A 219 -9.42 -0.29 2.37
C ARG A 219 -10.05 0.36 1.16
N PHE A 220 -9.68 -0.11 -0.02
CA PHE A 220 -10.15 0.44 -1.29
C PHE A 220 -11.54 -0.09 -1.67
N PRO A 221 -12.26 0.63 -2.55
CA PRO A 221 -13.53 0.18 -3.11
C PRO A 221 -13.42 -1.16 -3.83
N THR A 222 -14.51 -1.93 -3.82
CA THR A 222 -14.59 -3.29 -4.38
C THR A 222 -15.55 -3.43 -5.55
N CYS A 223 -16.11 -2.33 -6.02
CA CYS A 223 -17.04 -2.28 -7.15
C CYS A 223 -16.52 -1.30 -8.21
N TRP A 224 -16.56 -1.69 -9.47
CA TRP A 224 -16.07 -0.92 -10.61
C TRP A 224 -17.17 -0.73 -11.65
N ASP A 225 -17.17 0.40 -12.36
CA ASP A 225 -18.14 0.71 -13.43
C ASP A 225 -18.03 -0.24 -14.66
N GLY A 226 -16.92 -1.00 -14.73
CA GLY A 226 -16.64 -1.97 -15.80
C GLY A 226 -16.07 -1.34 -17.08
N LYS A 227 -15.81 -0.05 -17.11
CA LYS A 227 -15.44 0.70 -18.32
C LYS A 227 -14.21 1.58 -18.10
N THR A 228 -14.27 2.50 -17.16
CA THR A 228 -13.25 3.52 -16.93
C THR A 228 -12.10 2.95 -16.09
N LEU A 229 -10.87 3.17 -16.53
CA LEU A 229 -9.67 2.69 -15.83
C LEU A 229 -9.09 3.77 -14.92
N ASP A 230 -9.18 5.02 -15.35
CA ASP A 230 -8.57 6.17 -14.68
C ASP A 230 -9.31 7.45 -15.08
N PRO A 231 -10.37 7.85 -14.35
CA PRO A 231 -11.03 9.13 -14.58
C PRO A 231 -10.18 10.28 -13.99
N PRO A 232 -10.44 11.55 -14.35
CA PRO A 232 -9.67 12.70 -13.87
C PRO A 232 -9.62 12.86 -12.34
N ASP A 233 -10.60 12.33 -11.63
CA ASP A 233 -10.67 12.35 -10.17
C ASP A 233 -10.11 11.06 -9.53
N HIS A 234 -9.64 10.12 -10.32
CA HIS A 234 -9.09 8.81 -9.91
C HIS A 234 -9.98 8.02 -8.93
N SER A 235 -11.26 8.33 -8.81
CA SER A 235 -12.16 7.76 -7.79
C SER A 235 -13.56 7.44 -8.29
N SER A 236 -14.13 8.21 -9.23
CA SER A 236 -15.54 8.07 -9.63
C SER A 236 -15.88 6.79 -10.39
N HIS A 237 -14.88 6.04 -10.86
CA HIS A 237 -15.06 4.74 -11.54
C HIS A 237 -15.20 3.57 -10.57
N VAL A 238 -14.95 3.77 -9.29
CA VAL A 238 -15.05 2.75 -8.24
C VAL A 238 -16.02 3.16 -7.14
N ALA A 239 -16.59 2.18 -6.46
CA ALA A 239 -17.52 2.39 -5.37
C ALA A 239 -17.40 1.30 -4.30
N TYR A 240 -17.74 1.65 -3.06
CA TYR A 240 -17.94 0.64 -2.02
C TYR A 240 -19.28 -0.09 -2.23
N PRO A 241 -19.42 -1.33 -1.73
CA PRO A 241 -20.66 -2.04 -1.74
C PRO A 241 -21.80 -1.24 -1.08
N SER A 242 -23.03 -1.40 -1.56
CA SER A 242 -24.21 -0.70 -1.05
C SER A 242 -24.64 -1.17 0.34
N SER A 243 -24.15 -2.33 0.79
CA SER A 243 -24.40 -2.90 2.12
C SER A 243 -23.28 -3.87 2.51
N GLY A 244 -23.34 -4.40 3.73
CA GLY A 244 -22.33 -5.32 4.27
C GLY A 244 -21.24 -4.59 5.08
N THR A 245 -20.24 -5.35 5.51
CA THR A 245 -19.07 -4.80 6.21
C THR A 245 -18.17 -4.04 5.24
N PHE A 246 -17.36 -3.11 5.75
CA PHE A 246 -16.39 -2.38 4.93
C PHE A 246 -15.30 -3.28 4.34
N GLU A 247 -15.23 -4.53 4.81
CA GLU A 247 -14.17 -5.48 4.45
C GLU A 247 -14.45 -6.29 3.20
N SER A 248 -15.63 -6.15 2.54
CA SER A 248 -15.70 -6.72 1.20
C SER A 248 -17.03 -7.15 0.58
N ASN A 249 -18.12 -7.45 1.30
CA ASN A 249 -18.99 -8.52 0.74
C ASN A 249 -20.41 -8.11 0.34
N GLY A 250 -20.73 -6.85 0.35
CA GLY A 250 -22.04 -6.38 -0.08
C GLY A 250 -22.22 -6.46 -1.61
N PRO A 251 -23.46 -6.32 -2.09
CA PRO A 251 -23.73 -6.16 -3.51
C PRO A 251 -23.17 -4.84 -4.02
N CYS A 252 -22.66 -4.86 -5.23
CA CYS A 252 -22.24 -3.67 -5.92
C CYS A 252 -23.46 -2.82 -6.35
N PRO A 253 -23.36 -1.48 -6.29
CA PRO A 253 -24.41 -0.61 -6.83
C PRO A 253 -24.55 -0.77 -8.34
N ALA A 254 -25.74 -0.52 -8.88
CA ALA A 254 -26.03 -0.68 -10.31
C ALA A 254 -25.14 0.16 -11.22
N THR A 255 -24.59 1.27 -10.71
CA THR A 255 -23.66 2.13 -11.43
C THR A 255 -22.25 1.53 -11.54
N HIS A 256 -21.89 0.62 -10.63
CA HIS A 256 -20.58 -0.03 -10.56
C HIS A 256 -20.75 -1.54 -10.39
N PRO A 257 -21.30 -2.24 -11.41
CA PRO A 257 -21.76 -3.61 -11.24
C PRO A 257 -20.65 -4.67 -11.20
N VAL A 258 -19.42 -4.30 -11.53
CA VAL A 258 -18.32 -5.26 -11.63
C VAL A 258 -17.58 -5.37 -10.30
N LYS A 259 -17.54 -6.58 -9.74
CA LYS A 259 -16.75 -6.87 -8.54
C LYS A 259 -15.28 -6.95 -8.88
N ILE A 260 -14.47 -6.20 -8.13
CA ILE A 260 -13.00 -6.19 -8.16
C ILE A 260 -12.47 -6.63 -6.79
N PRO A 261 -11.22 -7.12 -6.68
CA PRO A 261 -10.66 -7.50 -5.39
C PRO A 261 -10.59 -6.30 -4.46
N GLN A 262 -10.80 -6.53 -3.16
CA GLN A 262 -10.46 -5.51 -2.19
C GLN A 262 -8.96 -5.39 -2.10
N LEU A 263 -8.44 -4.24 -2.48
CA LEU A 263 -7.10 -3.82 -2.14
C LEU A 263 -7.14 -3.24 -0.73
N PHE A 264 -6.19 -3.67 0.12
CA PHE A 264 -6.12 -3.18 1.49
C PHE A 264 -4.67 -3.01 1.91
N TYR A 265 -4.36 -1.85 2.49
CA TYR A 265 -3.06 -1.52 3.05
C TYR A 265 -3.11 -1.52 4.57
N GLU A 266 -2.14 -2.19 5.19
CA GLU A 266 -1.80 -2.03 6.60
C GLU A 266 -0.40 -1.42 6.70
N VAL A 267 -0.33 -0.18 7.19
CA VAL A 267 0.92 0.54 7.43
C VAL A 267 1.12 0.66 8.93
N ILE A 268 2.18 0.06 9.46
CA ILE A 268 2.49 0.16 10.89
C ILE A 268 3.56 1.21 11.11
N TRP A 269 3.19 2.28 11.78
CA TRP A 269 4.08 3.34 12.21
C TRP A 269 4.63 3.02 13.60
N ASP A 270 5.96 3.00 13.73
CA ASP A 270 6.62 2.78 15.03
C ASP A 270 6.58 4.05 15.88
N THR A 271 5.47 4.26 16.55
CA THR A 271 5.29 5.38 17.47
C THR A 271 5.82 5.12 18.86
N THR A 272 6.40 3.94 19.11
CA THR A 272 6.91 3.55 20.44
C THR A 272 7.99 4.48 21.00
N PRO A 273 8.91 5.05 20.20
CA PRO A 273 9.87 6.03 20.69
C PRO A 273 9.24 7.34 21.18
N PHE A 274 7.98 7.60 20.82
CA PHE A 274 7.24 8.83 21.12
C PHE A 274 6.14 8.64 22.17
N ASN A 275 6.16 7.55 22.90
CA ASN A 275 5.12 7.24 23.89
C ASN A 275 5.27 8.02 25.22
N ASN A 276 6.40 8.72 25.44
CA ASN A 276 6.56 9.57 26.60
C ASN A 276 5.73 10.86 26.46
N LYS A 277 4.66 10.99 27.24
CA LYS A 277 3.78 12.17 27.20
C LYS A 277 4.46 13.48 27.60
N ALA A 278 5.61 13.43 28.27
CA ALA A 278 6.38 14.63 28.57
C ALA A 278 6.89 15.34 27.32
N ASP A 279 7.07 14.60 26.22
CA ASP A 279 7.53 15.11 24.93
C ASP A 279 6.39 15.58 24.01
N TRP A 280 5.13 15.32 24.41
CA TRP A 280 3.94 15.70 23.65
C TRP A 280 3.65 17.19 23.73
N PRO A 281 2.84 17.77 22.84
CA PRO A 281 2.44 19.17 22.90
C PRO A 281 1.95 19.59 24.30
N ALA A 282 2.27 20.83 24.68
CA ALA A 282 2.00 21.31 26.05
C ALA A 282 0.50 21.38 26.40
N ASP A 283 -0.36 21.50 25.39
CA ASP A 283 -1.82 21.49 25.51
C ASP A 283 -2.41 20.09 25.75
N GLY A 284 -1.57 19.04 25.74
CA GLY A 284 -1.98 17.66 25.91
C GLY A 284 -2.60 17.02 24.67
N SER A 285 -2.58 17.70 23.52
CA SER A 285 -3.05 17.14 22.28
C SER A 285 -2.20 15.97 21.81
N GLN A 286 -2.74 15.13 20.95
CA GLN A 286 -2.00 14.05 20.31
C GLN A 286 -0.89 14.65 19.40
N PRO A 287 0.32 14.05 19.31
CA PRO A 287 1.48 14.67 18.70
C PRO A 287 1.68 14.35 17.22
N PHE A 288 0.84 13.49 16.63
CA PHE A 288 1.06 13.01 15.27
C PHE A 288 0.45 13.96 14.24
N VAL A 289 1.16 14.11 13.13
CA VAL A 289 0.76 14.98 12.02
C VAL A 289 1.18 14.33 10.70
N TRP A 290 0.30 14.34 9.72
CA TRP A 290 0.65 13.93 8.36
C TRP A 290 1.58 14.93 7.70
N SER A 291 2.41 14.49 6.77
CA SER A 291 3.37 15.34 6.02
C SER A 291 2.72 16.52 5.29
N PHE A 292 1.41 16.52 5.11
CA PHE A 292 0.61 17.62 4.57
C PHE A 292 -0.08 18.48 5.66
N GLY A 293 0.36 18.39 6.91
CA GLY A 293 -0.04 19.28 8.00
C GLY A 293 -1.29 18.88 8.79
N ASP A 294 -1.98 17.81 8.40
CA ASP A 294 -3.18 17.35 9.11
C ASP A 294 -2.84 16.71 10.46
N LYS A 295 -3.38 17.28 11.54
CA LYS A 295 -3.31 16.76 12.92
C LYS A 295 -4.52 15.92 13.32
N THR A 296 -5.53 15.85 12.50
CA THR A 296 -6.75 15.11 12.82
C THR A 296 -6.67 13.64 12.47
N GLY A 297 -5.95 13.31 11.41
CA GLY A 297 -5.95 12.02 10.72
C GLY A 297 -7.06 11.90 9.67
N TYR A 298 -7.96 12.86 9.54
CA TYR A 298 -9.08 12.82 8.61
C TYR A 298 -8.66 12.93 7.14
N GLY A 299 -7.46 13.46 6.88
CA GLY A 299 -6.85 13.51 5.57
C GLY A 299 -6.15 12.22 5.15
N ASN A 300 -6.30 11.13 5.91
CA ASN A 300 -5.71 9.84 5.53
C ASN A 300 -6.21 9.42 4.14
N HIS A 301 -5.27 8.99 3.30
CA HIS A 301 -5.54 8.57 1.92
C HIS A 301 -4.54 7.52 1.48
N GLY A 302 -4.85 6.89 0.37
CA GLY A 302 -3.95 5.95 -0.27
C GLY A 302 -4.22 5.87 -1.77
N ASP A 303 -3.17 5.66 -2.52
CA ASP A 303 -3.16 5.67 -3.97
C ASP A 303 -2.70 4.32 -4.50
N TYR A 304 -3.25 3.96 -5.65
CA TYR A 304 -2.93 2.73 -6.34
C TYR A 304 -2.72 2.96 -7.83
N VAL A 305 -1.62 2.46 -8.36
CA VAL A 305 -1.33 2.38 -9.80
C VAL A 305 -1.10 0.92 -10.17
N PHE A 306 -1.85 0.42 -11.15
CA PHE A 306 -1.74 -0.97 -11.61
C PHE A 306 -0.37 -1.28 -12.21
N GLY A 307 0.19 -2.43 -11.87
CA GLY A 307 1.45 -2.89 -12.44
C GLY A 307 1.64 -4.41 -12.40
N TRP A 308 0.57 -5.19 -12.30
CA TRP A 308 0.65 -6.64 -12.36
C TRP A 308 1.01 -7.12 -13.78
N LYS A 309 1.89 -8.12 -13.85
CA LYS A 309 2.31 -8.70 -15.12
C LYS A 309 1.25 -9.61 -15.71
N GLY A 310 0.74 -9.26 -16.89
CA GLY A 310 -0.23 -10.07 -17.61
C GLY A 310 -1.49 -10.37 -16.79
N ASP A 311 -1.86 -11.63 -16.69
CA ASP A 311 -3.03 -12.12 -15.96
C ASP A 311 -2.72 -12.66 -14.55
N ALA A 312 -1.54 -12.34 -14.01
CA ALA A 312 -1.09 -12.88 -12.73
C ALA A 312 -2.06 -12.60 -11.57
N LEU A 313 -2.60 -11.37 -11.49
CA LEU A 313 -3.58 -11.02 -10.47
C LEU A 313 -4.89 -11.80 -10.65
N GLN A 314 -5.39 -11.96 -11.89
CA GLN A 314 -6.63 -12.74 -12.12
C GLN A 314 -6.42 -14.20 -11.73
N LYS A 315 -5.30 -14.80 -12.10
CA LYS A 315 -4.97 -16.18 -11.70
C LYS A 315 -4.89 -16.33 -10.18
N ALA A 316 -4.34 -15.33 -9.49
CA ALA A 316 -4.30 -15.32 -8.03
C ALA A 316 -5.72 -15.20 -7.43
N MET A 317 -6.60 -14.38 -8.03
CA MET A 317 -7.98 -14.24 -7.57
C MET A 317 -8.86 -15.47 -7.86
N ASP A 318 -8.57 -16.19 -8.93
CA ASP A 318 -9.32 -17.40 -9.32
C ASP A 318 -8.89 -18.66 -8.52
N THR A 319 -7.91 -18.52 -7.62
CA THR A 319 -7.35 -19.62 -6.83
C THR A 319 -7.26 -19.27 -5.35
N ASN A 320 -7.13 -20.29 -4.50
CA ASN A 320 -6.95 -20.10 -3.05
C ASN A 320 -5.51 -19.62 -2.74
N CYS A 321 -5.16 -18.41 -3.19
CA CYS A 321 -3.93 -17.74 -2.82
C CYS A 321 -3.98 -17.22 -1.40
N ASN A 322 -2.91 -17.44 -0.66
CA ASN A 322 -2.66 -16.87 0.66
C ASN A 322 -1.22 -16.33 0.67
N ILE A 323 -0.54 -16.25 1.81
CA ILE A 323 0.90 -15.93 1.90
C ILE A 323 1.70 -16.80 0.92
N ASN A 324 1.32 -18.05 0.77
CA ASN A 324 1.83 -18.97 -0.26
C ASN A 324 0.83 -19.04 -1.42
N CYS A 325 1.13 -18.36 -2.51
CA CYS A 325 0.35 -18.39 -3.72
C CYS A 325 1.13 -19.11 -4.83
N PRO A 326 0.80 -20.37 -5.17
CA PRO A 326 1.56 -21.13 -6.17
C PRO A 326 1.59 -20.52 -7.56
N GLN A 327 0.61 -19.67 -7.86
CA GLN A 327 0.48 -18.95 -9.14
C GLN A 327 1.42 -17.75 -9.24
N LEU A 328 1.99 -17.33 -8.12
CA LEU A 328 2.91 -16.19 -8.06
C LEU A 328 4.30 -16.65 -7.69
N LYS A 329 5.29 -16.10 -8.38
CA LYS A 329 6.69 -16.34 -8.04
C LYS A 329 7.05 -15.47 -6.83
N SER A 330 7.15 -16.09 -5.66
CA SER A 330 7.56 -15.40 -4.43
C SER A 330 9.06 -15.12 -4.38
N GLN A 331 9.44 -14.15 -3.56
CA GLN A 331 10.83 -13.84 -3.20
C GLN A 331 10.94 -13.57 -1.69
N THR A 332 12.17 -13.56 -1.17
CA THR A 332 12.41 -13.30 0.24
C THR A 332 12.23 -11.81 0.59
N ILE A 333 11.94 -11.53 1.85
CA ILE A 333 11.92 -10.15 2.36
C ILE A 333 13.28 -9.47 2.15
N GLN A 334 14.38 -10.18 2.36
CA GLN A 334 15.74 -9.66 2.17
C GLN A 334 15.96 -9.22 0.72
N THR A 335 15.44 -9.95 -0.26
CA THR A 335 15.49 -9.53 -1.66
C THR A 335 14.65 -8.28 -1.90
N GLY A 336 13.44 -8.21 -1.33
CA GLY A 336 12.59 -7.03 -1.39
C GLY A 336 13.25 -5.79 -0.76
N ASN A 337 13.96 -5.95 0.36
CA ASN A 337 14.66 -4.88 1.05
C ASN A 337 15.83 -4.26 0.27
N GLN A 338 16.31 -4.93 -0.76
CA GLN A 338 17.36 -4.41 -1.66
C GLN A 338 16.82 -3.43 -2.71
N CYS A 339 15.50 -3.39 -2.86
CA CYS A 339 14.86 -2.45 -3.76
C CYS A 339 14.94 -1.02 -3.23
N SER A 340 15.36 -0.11 -4.08
CA SER A 340 15.36 1.32 -3.79
C SER A 340 15.33 2.13 -5.08
N VAL A 341 14.77 3.32 -5.00
CA VAL A 341 14.83 4.34 -6.05
C VAL A 341 15.66 5.50 -5.52
N LYS A 342 16.48 6.08 -6.38
CA LYS A 342 17.29 7.25 -6.00
C LYS A 342 16.38 8.46 -5.82
N THR A 343 16.56 9.18 -4.72
CA THR A 343 15.84 10.44 -4.46
C THR A 343 16.19 11.49 -5.51
N THR A 344 15.19 12.25 -5.92
CA THR A 344 15.28 13.34 -6.91
C THR A 344 15.01 14.70 -6.29
N VAL A 345 14.35 14.74 -5.14
CA VAL A 345 14.08 15.96 -4.37
C VAL A 345 15.15 16.10 -3.29
N ASP A 346 15.95 17.15 -3.40
CA ASP A 346 17.02 17.46 -2.43
C ASP A 346 16.43 18.23 -1.24
N GLU A 347 15.93 17.51 -0.26
CA GLU A 347 15.39 18.06 0.99
C GLU A 347 15.64 17.12 2.18
N ASN A 348 15.73 17.69 3.35
CA ASN A 348 15.88 16.92 4.58
C ASN A 348 14.51 16.43 5.07
N ILE A 349 14.34 15.13 5.14
CA ILE A 349 13.11 14.48 5.61
C ILE A 349 13.28 13.77 6.95
N ASP A 350 14.50 13.66 7.44
CA ASP A 350 14.87 12.91 8.64
C ASP A 350 15.53 13.82 9.70
N GLY A 351 15.70 13.28 10.91
CA GLY A 351 16.21 14.03 12.05
C GLY A 351 15.13 14.87 12.74
N TRP A 352 15.54 15.92 13.44
CA TRP A 352 14.63 16.90 14.04
C TRP A 352 14.55 18.12 13.12
N LEU A 353 13.37 18.36 12.58
CA LEU A 353 13.09 19.41 11.62
C LEU A 353 12.35 20.56 12.31
N THR A 354 12.61 21.79 11.88
CA THR A 354 11.88 22.99 12.36
C THR A 354 10.52 23.19 11.67
N GLU A 355 10.33 22.55 10.52
CA GLU A 355 9.12 22.58 9.71
C GLU A 355 8.93 21.24 8.99
N LEU A 356 7.74 20.96 8.50
CA LEU A 356 7.50 19.81 7.65
C LEU A 356 8.17 19.99 6.28
N PRO A 357 8.60 18.91 5.62
CA PRO A 357 9.18 18.97 4.29
C PRO A 357 8.28 19.72 3.30
N GLY A 358 8.93 20.51 2.43
CA GLY A 358 8.21 21.40 1.51
C GLY A 358 7.64 22.66 2.17
N GLY A 359 7.94 22.93 3.44
CA GLY A 359 7.37 24.07 4.17
C GLY A 359 5.87 23.95 4.42
N MET A 360 5.35 22.72 4.48
CA MET A 360 3.91 22.48 4.65
C MET A 360 3.43 23.02 6.00
N PRO A 361 2.40 23.90 6.02
CA PRO A 361 1.85 24.41 7.24
C PRO A 361 1.12 23.33 8.02
N VAL A 362 1.22 23.37 9.34
CA VAL A 362 0.47 22.49 10.23
C VAL A 362 -0.85 23.15 10.60
N ASP A 363 -1.92 22.39 10.57
CA ASP A 363 -3.25 22.85 10.97
C ASP A 363 -3.24 23.35 12.43
N LYS A 364 -3.98 24.43 12.69
CA LYS A 364 -4.07 25.04 14.01
C LYS A 364 -4.92 24.24 14.98
#